data_71c1000221d96b4df0979f1049d34b3b
#
_entry.id   71c1000221d96b4df0979f1049d34b3b
#
_cell.length_a   1.000
_cell.length_b   1.000
_cell.length_c   1.000
_cell.angle_alpha   90.00
_cell.angle_beta   90.00
_cell.angle_gamma   90.00
#
_symmetry.space_group_name_H-M   'P 1'
#
loop_
_entity.id
_entity.type
_entity.pdbx_description
1 polymer ?
#
loop_
_entity_poly.entity_id
_entity_poly.type
_entity_poly.pdbx_seq_one_letter_code
_entity_poly.pdbx_strand_id
1 'polypeptide(L)'
;MAAVTALFAMAAAQAAPAAPDAVRGEAVYARCQACHALAFDRVGPRHCGLFGRRAGSVPGFAYSPAMRHFAIAWDERSLDRFLAAPMRVVPGTTMTYAGVADQQERADLIAYLRQVDQTPACRSSQSAGSR
;
A
#
# COMPACT_ATOMS: atom_id res chain seq x y z
N MET A 1 -29.97 -56.48 -0.06
CA MET A 1 -29.62 -55.46 0.95
C MET A 1 -28.64 -54.48 0.32
N ALA A 2 -29.06 -53.28 -0.02
CA ALA A 2 -28.21 -52.26 -0.63
C ALA A 2 -27.77 -51.27 0.44
N ALA A 3 -26.47 -51.16 0.67
CA ALA A 3 -25.91 -50.22 1.64
C ALA A 3 -25.77 -48.83 0.95
N VAL A 4 -26.49 -47.85 1.47
CA VAL A 4 -26.36 -46.45 1.03
C VAL A 4 -25.25 -45.81 1.84
N THR A 5 -24.11 -45.58 1.18
CA THR A 5 -23.01 -44.84 1.78
C THR A 5 -23.26 -43.35 1.66
N ALA A 6 -23.61 -42.67 2.76
CA ALA A 6 -23.78 -41.23 2.79
C ALA A 6 -22.40 -40.54 2.84
N LEU A 7 -22.01 -39.84 1.75
CA LEU A 7 -20.84 -38.95 1.76
C LEU A 7 -21.22 -37.65 2.47
N PHE A 8 -20.67 -37.44 3.67
CA PHE A 8 -20.69 -36.14 4.31
C PHE A 8 -19.65 -35.22 3.67
N ALA A 9 -20.07 -34.25 2.87
CA ALA A 9 -19.22 -33.19 2.39
C ALA A 9 -18.96 -32.22 3.56
N MET A 10 -17.75 -32.24 4.11
CA MET A 10 -17.29 -31.20 5.05
C MET A 10 -17.06 -29.92 4.27
N ALA A 11 -17.96 -28.96 4.39
CA ALA A 11 -17.73 -27.59 3.92
C ALA A 11 -16.68 -26.96 4.85
N ALA A 12 -15.48 -26.71 4.31
CA ALA A 12 -14.47 -25.91 5.01
C ALA A 12 -14.98 -24.47 5.15
N ALA A 13 -15.32 -24.08 6.37
CA ALA A 13 -15.66 -22.69 6.66
C ALA A 13 -14.40 -21.83 6.45
N GLN A 14 -14.39 -21.02 5.40
CA GLN A 14 -13.34 -20.04 5.20
C GLN A 14 -13.52 -18.93 6.23
N ALA A 15 -12.51 -18.71 7.07
CA ALA A 15 -12.51 -17.61 8.03
C ALA A 15 -12.58 -16.29 7.26
N ALA A 16 -13.45 -15.37 7.72
CA ALA A 16 -13.51 -14.02 7.17
C ALA A 16 -12.15 -13.31 7.36
N PRO A 17 -11.75 -12.42 6.41
CA PRO A 17 -10.53 -11.65 6.56
C PRO A 17 -10.53 -10.89 7.89
N ALA A 18 -9.38 -10.83 8.56
CA ALA A 18 -9.24 -10.07 9.79
C ALA A 18 -9.32 -8.56 9.50
N ALA A 19 -9.75 -7.77 10.50
CA ALA A 19 -9.71 -6.32 10.38
C ALA A 19 -8.27 -5.83 10.12
N PRO A 20 -8.09 -4.76 9.32
CA PRO A 20 -6.78 -4.15 9.08
C PRO A 20 -6.09 -3.75 10.39
N ASP A 21 -4.78 -4.02 10.51
CA ASP A 21 -4.00 -3.79 11.72
C ASP A 21 -2.68 -3.10 11.40
N ALA A 22 -2.47 -1.91 11.98
CA ALA A 22 -1.30 -1.09 11.71
C ALA A 22 0.01 -1.68 12.26
N VAL A 23 -0.04 -2.48 13.33
CA VAL A 23 1.16 -3.14 13.89
C VAL A 23 1.66 -4.22 12.92
N ARG A 24 0.75 -5.04 12.39
CA ARG A 24 1.10 -5.97 11.31
C ARG A 24 1.57 -5.24 10.06
N GLY A 25 0.93 -4.11 9.74
CA GLY A 25 1.28 -3.27 8.60
C GLY A 25 2.69 -2.67 8.69
N GLU A 26 3.16 -2.33 9.88
CA GLU A 26 4.54 -1.89 10.09
C GLU A 26 5.55 -2.98 9.71
N ALA A 27 5.28 -4.22 10.06
CA ALA A 27 6.12 -5.34 9.66
C ALA A 27 6.14 -5.55 8.12
N VAL A 28 5.03 -5.32 7.44
CA VAL A 28 4.97 -5.32 5.97
C VAL A 28 5.76 -4.14 5.41
N TYR A 29 5.66 -2.95 6.01
CA TYR A 29 6.36 -1.75 5.58
C TYR A 29 7.89 -1.89 5.60
N ALA A 30 8.44 -2.76 6.42
CA ALA A 30 9.87 -3.05 6.42
C ALA A 30 10.41 -3.42 5.03
N ARG A 31 9.59 -4.04 4.18
CA ARG A 31 9.93 -4.36 2.78
C ARG A 31 10.06 -3.12 1.88
N CYS A 32 9.49 -2.01 2.28
CA CYS A 32 9.48 -0.75 1.52
C CYS A 32 10.68 0.14 1.87
N GLN A 33 11.28 -0.06 3.05
CA GLN A 33 12.32 0.78 3.62
C GLN A 33 13.65 0.74 2.87
N ALA A 34 13.86 -0.26 2.02
CA ALA A 34 15.02 -0.28 1.13
C ALA A 34 15.03 0.91 0.16
N CYS A 35 13.85 1.37 -0.27
CA CYS A 35 13.69 2.44 -1.26
C CYS A 35 12.97 3.68 -0.71
N HIS A 36 12.15 3.55 0.31
CA HIS A 36 11.32 4.63 0.85
C HIS A 36 11.68 4.99 2.30
N ALA A 37 11.38 6.23 2.66
CA ALA A 37 11.27 6.67 4.06
C ALA A 37 9.92 7.37 4.25
N LEU A 38 9.52 7.54 5.51
CA LEU A 38 8.27 8.25 5.82
C LEU A 38 8.40 9.75 5.52
N ALA A 39 9.41 10.42 6.09
CA ALA A 39 9.50 11.87 6.13
C ALA A 39 10.37 12.50 5.04
N PHE A 40 11.16 11.74 4.31
CA PHE A 40 12.08 12.26 3.28
C PHE A 40 12.16 11.33 2.07
N ASP A 41 12.57 11.91 0.94
CA ASP A 41 12.72 11.17 -0.31
C ASP A 41 14.03 10.37 -0.31
N ARG A 42 13.95 9.17 -0.87
CA ARG A 42 15.10 8.28 -1.12
C ARG A 42 15.08 7.85 -2.59
N VAL A 43 15.32 6.58 -2.87
CA VAL A 43 15.09 6.00 -4.21
C VAL A 43 13.63 6.15 -4.63
N GLY A 44 12.71 5.96 -3.70
CA GLY A 44 11.30 6.28 -3.84
C GLY A 44 10.91 7.57 -3.09
N PRO A 45 9.75 8.15 -3.41
CA PRO A 45 9.24 9.34 -2.74
C PRO A 45 8.84 9.05 -1.28
N ARG A 46 8.85 10.08 -0.44
CA ARG A 46 8.40 10.02 0.95
C ARG A 46 6.91 9.65 1.05
N HIS A 47 6.54 8.99 2.13
CA HIS A 47 5.17 8.56 2.38
C HIS A 47 4.36 9.49 3.26
N CYS A 48 4.97 10.33 4.11
CA CYS A 48 4.21 11.37 4.82
C CYS A 48 3.43 12.25 3.85
N GLY A 49 2.14 12.43 4.10
CA GLY A 49 1.22 13.16 3.22
C GLY A 49 0.72 12.36 2.03
N LEU A 50 0.81 11.04 2.07
CA LEU A 50 0.44 10.16 0.96
C LEU A 50 -1.05 10.23 0.62
N PHE A 51 -1.93 10.14 1.64
CA PHE A 51 -3.38 10.11 1.40
C PHE A 51 -3.91 11.46 0.91
N GLY A 52 -4.63 11.43 -0.18
CA GLY A 52 -5.14 12.62 -0.87
C GLY A 52 -4.11 13.29 -1.80
N ARG A 53 -2.84 12.89 -1.75
CA ARG A 53 -1.80 13.42 -2.63
C ARG A 53 -1.96 12.90 -4.04
N ARG A 54 -1.83 13.78 -5.03
CA ARG A 54 -1.80 13.37 -6.44
C ARG A 54 -0.57 12.49 -6.72
N ALA A 55 -0.75 11.43 -7.48
CA ALA A 55 0.35 10.59 -7.93
C ALA A 55 1.38 11.42 -8.69
N GLY A 56 2.66 11.12 -8.48
CA GLY A 56 3.75 11.81 -9.16
C GLY A 56 3.96 13.28 -8.79
N SER A 57 3.51 13.74 -7.61
CA SER A 57 3.44 15.16 -7.28
C SER A 57 4.31 15.62 -6.11
N VAL A 58 5.12 14.75 -5.49
CA VAL A 58 6.05 15.22 -4.44
C VAL A 58 7.02 16.23 -5.03
N PRO A 59 7.07 17.47 -4.50
CA PRO A 59 7.97 18.49 -5.03
C PRO A 59 9.43 18.05 -4.99
N GLY A 60 10.14 18.26 -6.10
CA GLY A 60 11.56 17.93 -6.22
C GLY A 60 11.89 16.46 -6.43
N PHE A 61 10.93 15.54 -6.35
CA PHE A 61 11.19 14.13 -6.64
C PHE A 61 11.13 13.82 -8.15
N ALA A 62 12.12 13.08 -8.64
CA ALA A 62 12.21 12.68 -10.05
C ALA A 62 11.39 11.43 -10.33
N TYR A 63 10.11 11.59 -10.63
CA TYR A 63 9.22 10.50 -11.03
C TYR A 63 9.44 10.05 -12.48
N SER A 64 9.09 8.79 -12.76
CA SER A 64 8.92 8.32 -14.14
C SER A 64 7.84 9.13 -14.87
N PRO A 65 7.91 9.29 -16.20
CA PRO A 65 6.82 9.89 -16.97
C PRO A 65 5.48 9.18 -16.72
N ALA A 66 5.49 7.85 -16.63
CA ALA A 66 4.29 7.06 -16.34
C ALA A 66 3.62 7.46 -15.03
N MET A 67 4.39 7.61 -13.94
CA MET A 67 3.84 8.02 -12.65
C MET A 67 3.36 9.48 -12.66
N ARG A 68 4.06 10.38 -13.35
CA ARG A 68 3.61 11.79 -13.50
C ARG A 68 2.29 11.92 -14.23
N HIS A 69 2.02 11.05 -15.19
CA HIS A 69 0.78 11.02 -15.97
C HIS A 69 -0.32 10.14 -15.35
N PHE A 70 -0.03 9.46 -14.27
CA PHE A 70 -1.02 8.66 -13.55
C PHE A 70 -1.97 9.57 -12.76
N ALA A 71 -3.06 9.96 -13.41
CA ALA A 71 -3.94 11.05 -12.98
C ALA A 71 -4.93 10.64 -11.88
N ILE A 72 -4.41 10.22 -10.72
CA ILE A 72 -5.20 9.91 -9.52
C ILE A 72 -4.68 10.65 -8.29
N ALA A 73 -5.52 10.78 -7.27
CA ALA A 73 -5.10 11.02 -5.90
C ALA A 73 -5.08 9.69 -5.13
N TRP A 74 -4.07 9.52 -4.26
CA TRP A 74 -3.93 8.30 -3.48
C TRP A 74 -5.00 8.20 -2.39
N ASP A 75 -5.74 7.10 -2.41
CA ASP A 75 -6.69 6.67 -1.39
C ASP A 75 -6.48 5.18 -1.09
N GLU A 76 -7.26 4.64 -0.15
CA GLU A 76 -7.13 3.21 0.22
C GLU A 76 -7.33 2.29 -0.98
N ARG A 77 -8.32 2.57 -1.82
CA ARG A 77 -8.66 1.74 -2.98
C ARG A 77 -7.56 1.78 -4.04
N SER A 78 -7.07 2.96 -4.37
CA SER A 78 -6.00 3.12 -5.37
C SER A 78 -4.68 2.55 -4.88
N LEU A 79 -4.38 2.68 -3.58
CA LEU A 79 -3.21 2.07 -2.96
C LEU A 79 -3.31 0.55 -2.96
N ASP A 80 -4.46 -0.04 -2.61
CA ASP A 80 -4.63 -1.50 -2.65
C ASP A 80 -4.35 -2.06 -4.04
N ARG A 81 -4.91 -1.44 -5.09
CA ARG A 81 -4.67 -1.86 -6.47
C ARG A 81 -3.21 -1.70 -6.89
N PHE A 82 -2.62 -0.54 -6.58
CA PHE A 82 -1.23 -0.25 -6.95
C PHE A 82 -0.25 -1.18 -6.24
N LEU A 83 -0.40 -1.36 -4.94
CA LEU A 83 0.47 -2.20 -4.12
C LEU A 83 0.36 -3.69 -4.48
N ALA A 84 -0.77 -4.14 -5.02
CA ALA A 84 -0.91 -5.52 -5.51
C ALA A 84 0.01 -5.82 -6.70
N ALA A 85 0.20 -4.86 -7.61
CA ALA A 85 1.01 -5.06 -8.81
C ALA A 85 1.45 -3.70 -9.41
N PRO A 86 2.44 -3.01 -8.82
CA PRO A 86 2.83 -1.64 -9.22
C PRO A 86 3.12 -1.49 -10.71
N MET A 87 3.92 -2.38 -11.27
CA MET A 87 4.33 -2.33 -12.69
C MET A 87 3.19 -2.63 -13.67
N ARG A 88 2.14 -3.32 -13.21
CA ARG A 88 0.95 -3.58 -14.02
C ARG A 88 -0.01 -2.40 -13.98
N VAL A 89 -0.19 -1.79 -12.82
CA VAL A 89 -1.10 -0.65 -12.61
C VAL A 89 -0.54 0.63 -13.24
N VAL A 90 0.77 0.83 -13.14
CA VAL A 90 1.48 1.96 -13.76
C VAL A 90 2.61 1.41 -14.65
N PRO A 91 2.30 0.95 -15.87
CA PRO A 91 3.32 0.50 -16.80
C PRO A 91 4.35 1.61 -17.07
N GLY A 92 5.63 1.30 -16.92
CA GLY A 92 6.72 2.27 -17.05
C GLY A 92 7.10 2.96 -15.73
N THR A 93 6.50 2.61 -14.60
CA THR A 93 6.97 3.05 -13.30
C THR A 93 8.40 2.58 -13.01
N THR A 94 9.18 3.42 -12.35
CA THR A 94 10.52 3.05 -11.84
C THR A 94 10.45 2.26 -10.53
N MET A 95 9.27 2.16 -9.92
CA MET A 95 9.04 1.28 -8.78
C MET A 95 8.94 -0.19 -9.26
N THR A 96 10.08 -0.86 -9.33
CA THR A 96 10.19 -2.22 -9.86
C THR A 96 9.86 -3.32 -8.83
N TYR A 97 9.22 -2.97 -7.74
CA TYR A 97 8.76 -3.90 -6.72
C TYR A 97 7.61 -4.77 -7.26
N ALA A 98 7.67 -6.08 -7.01
CA ALA A 98 6.68 -7.03 -7.55
C ALA A 98 5.27 -6.83 -6.98
N GLY A 99 5.17 -6.24 -5.80
CA GLY A 99 3.93 -5.98 -5.10
C GLY A 99 3.74 -6.85 -3.86
N VAL A 100 2.68 -6.57 -3.13
CA VAL A 100 2.22 -7.33 -1.96
C VAL A 100 1.01 -8.15 -2.40
N ALA A 101 1.23 -9.45 -2.69
CA ALA A 101 0.19 -10.32 -3.25
C ALA A 101 -0.94 -10.62 -2.25
N ASP A 102 -0.62 -10.75 -0.97
CA ASP A 102 -1.60 -11.03 0.07
C ASP A 102 -2.48 -9.82 0.37
N GLN A 103 -3.79 -10.01 0.30
CA GLN A 103 -4.78 -8.94 0.49
C GLN A 103 -4.79 -8.42 1.94
N GLN A 104 -4.61 -9.31 2.93
CA GLN A 104 -4.58 -8.90 4.33
C GLN A 104 -3.33 -8.08 4.63
N GLU A 105 -2.16 -8.49 4.12
CA GLU A 105 -0.93 -7.71 4.25
C GLU A 105 -1.06 -6.32 3.62
N ARG A 106 -1.73 -6.19 2.46
CA ARG A 106 -1.99 -4.87 1.86
C ARG A 106 -2.90 -4.01 2.71
N ALA A 107 -3.98 -4.58 3.23
CA ALA A 107 -4.90 -3.86 4.12
C ALA A 107 -4.19 -3.38 5.40
N ASP A 108 -3.36 -4.23 6.00
CA ASP A 108 -2.57 -3.90 7.17
C ASP A 108 -1.54 -2.80 6.86
N LEU A 109 -0.83 -2.90 5.74
CA LEU A 109 0.11 -1.88 5.28
C LEU A 109 -0.56 -0.52 5.06
N ILE A 110 -1.73 -0.50 4.44
CA ILE A 110 -2.51 0.73 4.22
C ILE A 110 -2.96 1.33 5.56
N ALA A 111 -3.37 0.50 6.52
CA ALA A 111 -3.72 0.94 7.88
C ALA A 111 -2.51 1.57 8.58
N TYR A 112 -1.32 0.96 8.47
CA TYR A 112 -0.08 1.53 9.00
C TYR A 112 0.24 2.90 8.36
N LEU A 113 0.23 2.99 7.04
CA LEU A 113 0.52 4.24 6.32
C LEU A 113 -0.47 5.35 6.70
N ARG A 114 -1.74 5.02 6.89
CA ARG A 114 -2.75 5.97 7.36
C ARG A 114 -2.46 6.44 8.79
N GLN A 115 -2.07 5.53 9.67
CA GLN A 115 -1.74 5.86 11.06
C GLN A 115 -0.52 6.79 11.13
N VAL A 116 0.56 6.48 10.42
CA VAL A 116 1.79 7.31 10.47
C VAL A 116 1.59 8.67 9.85
N ASP A 117 0.70 8.80 8.87
CA ASP A 117 0.36 10.09 8.24
C ASP A 117 -0.28 11.08 9.23
N GLN A 118 -0.91 10.58 10.29
CA GLN A 118 -1.49 11.36 11.37
C GLN A 118 -0.51 11.68 12.51
N THR A 119 0.70 11.15 12.47
CA THR A 119 1.70 11.41 13.53
C THR A 119 2.25 12.85 13.47
N PRO A 120 2.72 13.42 14.59
CA PRO A 120 3.39 14.71 14.58
C PRO A 120 4.58 14.77 13.62
N ALA A 121 5.34 13.69 13.50
CA ALA A 121 6.48 13.59 12.58
C ALA A 121 6.08 13.81 11.12
N CYS A 122 4.99 13.19 10.67
CA CYS A 122 4.49 13.39 9.31
C CYS A 122 3.82 14.77 9.13
N ARG A 123 3.08 15.25 10.10
CA ARG A 123 2.43 16.57 10.01
C ARG A 123 3.44 17.72 9.95
N SER A 124 4.52 17.65 10.72
CA SER A 124 5.58 18.68 10.67
C SER A 124 6.32 18.69 9.34
N SER A 125 6.56 17.54 8.72
CA SER A 125 7.21 17.47 7.41
C SER A 125 6.33 18.03 6.27
N GLN A 126 5.01 17.92 6.39
CA GLN A 126 4.06 18.49 5.43
C GLN A 126 4.02 20.03 5.52
N SER A 127 4.02 20.59 6.74
CA SER A 127 4.02 22.05 6.93
C SER A 127 5.33 22.74 6.50
N ALA A 128 6.47 22.05 6.57
CA ALA A 128 7.75 22.58 6.12
C ALA A 128 7.85 22.69 4.58
N GLY A 129 7.11 21.85 3.84
CA GLY A 129 7.07 21.88 2.37
C GLY A 129 6.12 22.92 1.75
N SER A 130 5.36 23.63 2.56
CA SER A 130 4.36 24.64 2.13
C SER A 130 4.87 26.08 2.16
N ARG A 131 6.16 26.31 2.37
CA ARG A 131 6.78 27.64 2.42
C ARG A 131 7.63 27.92 1.19
#